data_f27ed1813f9e257c0849d27be5fc9d58
#
_entry.id   f27ed1813f9e257c0849d27be5fc9d58
#
_cell.length_a   1.000
_cell.length_b   1.000
_cell.length_c   1.000
_cell.angle_alpha   90.00
_cell.angle_beta   90.00
_cell.angle_gamma   90.00
#
_symmetry.space_group_name_H-M   'P 1'
#
loop_
_entity.id
_entity.type
_entity.pdbx_description
1 polymer ?
#
loop_
_entity_poly.entity_id
_entity_poly.type
_entity_poly.pdbx_seq_one_letter_code
_entity_poly.pdbx_strand_id
1 'polypeptide(L)'
;MQTSLNIKEPGLNVFPLGVERYVVNGGGLTGVQILPDDEIEIINDEGNQICEITVFNKDGKSELGILNLKESKNSSEIKKILFNKNETSLQALFQLKKRNLDIEKSKSAILFDKDTVAKETIKLKSKDKCYCIISAPGNAMLVHEQNPSTDLTILVKRAEKKQDKEFSVIPDPVYDPSGEIDIKRTTADAYQVKEGDYIQVITPTGRQCSDFVAFDTAKLDKGQENGLDWQTTRTFMGHTFPGPGLFSKFYDVDHEPLIEVIRDTVGIHDTFNLACTSKYYEDAGYFGHANCSDNLNESMEKYGVQKKRGWHAINLFFNTSAGGQNSVLSDESYARPGDYVIFRALKDLTCGTTACPSDIDSCNGWNPTDIFVRTYDKKKEFTKSFGFRMKTDSENKLTRNTGFYERTSKLTRNYVDARGFWLPNDYTKHGVINEYTACREKAVVIDLSSLRKFEIIGPDAEELMNYTLTRNVKKLSVGQIVYSAMCYENGMMFDDGTLL
;
A
#
# COMPACT_ATOMS: atom_id res chain seq x y z
N MET A 1 -20.08 -32.12 -11.79
CA MET A 1 -19.18 -32.29 -10.64
C MET A 1 -19.99 -32.05 -9.38
N GLN A 2 -20.03 -33.01 -8.45
CA GLN A 2 -20.65 -32.76 -7.14
C GLN A 2 -19.70 -31.83 -6.37
N THR A 3 -20.15 -30.59 -6.15
CA THR A 3 -19.45 -29.68 -5.23
C THR A 3 -19.62 -30.24 -3.82
N SER A 4 -18.52 -30.63 -3.18
CA SER A 4 -18.53 -30.98 -1.77
C SER A 4 -18.99 -29.77 -0.98
N LEU A 5 -19.98 -29.93 -0.12
CA LEU A 5 -20.41 -28.89 0.81
C LEU A 5 -19.28 -28.67 1.82
N ASN A 6 -18.60 -27.52 1.75
CA ASN A 6 -17.63 -27.10 2.75
C ASN A 6 -18.31 -26.16 3.74
N ILE A 7 -18.21 -26.50 5.02
CA ILE A 7 -18.68 -25.62 6.09
C ILE A 7 -17.63 -24.52 6.26
N LYS A 8 -18.07 -23.26 6.13
CA LYS A 8 -17.22 -22.09 6.38
C LYS A 8 -17.13 -21.83 7.88
N GLU A 9 -15.93 -21.79 8.40
CA GLU A 9 -15.67 -21.44 9.80
C GLU A 9 -14.86 -20.15 9.87
N PRO A 10 -15.25 -19.18 10.71
CA PRO A 10 -14.47 -17.96 10.91
C PRO A 10 -13.04 -18.29 11.36
N GLY A 11 -12.05 -17.65 10.73
CA GLY A 11 -10.64 -17.88 11.04
C GLY A 11 -10.03 -19.14 10.44
N LEU A 12 -10.74 -19.84 9.53
CA LEU A 12 -10.17 -20.94 8.77
C LEU A 12 -9.24 -20.39 7.68
N ASN A 13 -7.95 -20.75 7.78
CA ASN A 13 -6.96 -20.40 6.77
C ASN A 13 -6.77 -21.56 5.79
N VAL A 14 -6.44 -21.26 4.52
CA VAL A 14 -6.07 -22.25 3.51
C VAL A 14 -4.77 -22.96 3.93
N PHE A 15 -3.82 -22.18 4.40
CA PHE A 15 -2.53 -22.69 4.86
C PHE A 15 -2.40 -22.62 6.39
N PRO A 16 -1.65 -23.52 7.00
CA PRO A 16 -1.27 -23.40 8.41
C PRO A 16 -0.45 -22.14 8.66
N LEU A 17 -0.51 -21.60 9.87
CA LEU A 17 0.32 -20.47 10.28
C LEU A 17 1.82 -20.72 9.96
N GLY A 18 2.46 -19.73 9.34
CA GLY A 18 3.84 -19.79 8.92
C GLY A 18 4.05 -20.40 7.53
N VAL A 19 2.99 -20.64 6.76
CA VAL A 19 3.09 -21.00 5.34
C VAL A 19 2.78 -19.75 4.51
N GLU A 20 3.71 -19.41 3.62
CA GLU A 20 3.63 -18.26 2.71
C GLU A 20 3.59 -18.77 1.27
N ARG A 21 2.77 -18.15 0.42
CA ARG A 21 2.68 -18.48 -1.00
C ARG A 21 3.16 -17.31 -1.85
N TYR A 22 4.10 -17.57 -2.75
CA TYR A 22 4.57 -16.60 -3.74
C TYR A 22 4.31 -17.16 -5.14
N VAL A 23 4.14 -16.26 -6.11
CA VAL A 23 4.01 -16.60 -7.53
C VAL A 23 5.20 -16.04 -8.29
N VAL A 24 5.77 -16.84 -9.18
CA VAL A 24 6.70 -16.38 -10.19
C VAL A 24 5.96 -16.34 -11.51
N ASN A 25 5.61 -15.16 -11.96
CA ASN A 25 4.87 -15.00 -13.21
C ASN A 25 5.70 -15.47 -14.41
N GLY A 26 5.04 -16.10 -15.37
CA GLY A 26 5.66 -16.54 -16.61
C GLY A 26 6.38 -15.40 -17.34
N GLY A 27 7.65 -15.61 -17.71
CA GLY A 27 8.55 -14.57 -18.25
C GLY A 27 9.18 -13.67 -17.18
N GLY A 28 8.86 -13.86 -15.88
CA GLY A 28 9.28 -13.00 -14.77
C GLY A 28 10.23 -13.68 -13.79
N LEU A 29 10.42 -12.99 -12.68
CA LEU A 29 11.21 -13.47 -11.53
C LEU A 29 10.63 -12.95 -10.21
N THR A 30 10.87 -13.71 -9.13
CA THR A 30 10.47 -13.36 -7.76
C THR A 30 11.65 -13.57 -6.82
N GLY A 31 11.84 -12.61 -5.90
CA GLY A 31 12.88 -12.69 -4.86
C GLY A 31 12.27 -12.98 -3.49
N VAL A 32 12.75 -14.02 -2.82
CA VAL A 32 12.26 -14.44 -1.50
C VAL A 32 13.40 -14.54 -0.51
N GLN A 33 13.23 -13.96 0.67
CA GLN A 33 14.16 -14.15 1.80
C GLN A 33 13.80 -15.43 2.55
N ILE A 34 14.77 -16.28 2.75
CA ILE A 34 14.64 -17.56 3.45
C ILE A 34 15.49 -17.52 4.72
N LEU A 35 14.96 -18.02 5.81
CA LEU A 35 15.62 -18.13 7.10
C LEU A 35 16.18 -19.54 7.33
N PRO A 36 17.07 -19.74 8.33
CA PRO A 36 17.53 -21.07 8.68
C PRO A 36 16.38 -22.02 8.97
N ASP A 37 16.50 -23.25 8.51
CA ASP A 37 15.52 -24.33 8.66
C ASP A 37 14.17 -24.15 7.95
N ASP A 38 13.92 -23.03 7.27
CA ASP A 38 12.76 -22.88 6.41
C ASP A 38 12.75 -23.92 5.29
N GLU A 39 11.58 -24.42 4.94
CA GLU A 39 11.36 -25.31 3.80
C GLU A 39 10.74 -24.52 2.64
N ILE A 40 11.27 -24.74 1.43
CA ILE A 40 10.77 -24.14 0.19
C ILE A 40 10.24 -25.28 -0.68
N GLU A 41 9.02 -25.12 -1.16
CA GLU A 41 8.39 -26.03 -2.11
C GLU A 41 8.08 -25.24 -3.39
N ILE A 42 8.69 -25.63 -4.51
CA ILE A 42 8.47 -24.98 -5.81
C ILE A 42 7.68 -25.95 -6.68
N ILE A 43 6.56 -25.46 -7.22
CA ILE A 43 5.57 -26.25 -7.96
C ILE A 43 5.48 -25.72 -9.39
N ASN A 44 5.64 -26.62 -10.36
CA ASN A 44 5.38 -26.32 -11.77
C ASN A 44 3.92 -26.68 -12.06
N ASP A 45 3.05 -25.69 -11.92
CA ASP A 45 1.59 -25.92 -11.92
C ASP A 45 1.07 -26.54 -13.21
N GLU A 46 1.53 -26.04 -14.35
CA GLU A 46 1.06 -26.44 -15.68
C GLU A 46 2.04 -27.42 -16.39
N GLY A 47 3.26 -27.54 -15.89
CA GLY A 47 4.35 -28.28 -16.54
C GLY A 47 5.02 -27.47 -17.65
N ASN A 48 6.07 -28.05 -18.24
CA ASN A 48 6.86 -27.49 -19.34
C ASN A 48 7.50 -26.12 -19.07
N GLN A 49 7.37 -25.56 -17.86
CA GLN A 49 7.96 -24.28 -17.48
C GLN A 49 9.36 -24.50 -16.90
N ILE A 50 10.34 -23.85 -17.50
CA ILE A 50 11.71 -23.83 -16.96
C ILE A 50 11.71 -23.04 -15.64
N CYS A 51 12.44 -23.52 -14.65
CA CYS A 51 12.70 -22.81 -13.39
C CYS A 51 14.19 -22.69 -13.16
N GLU A 52 14.68 -21.47 -13.02
CA GLU A 52 16.06 -21.21 -12.63
C GLU A 52 16.09 -20.49 -11.28
N ILE A 53 16.99 -20.92 -10.38
CA ILE A 53 17.19 -20.31 -9.06
C ILE A 53 18.62 -19.84 -8.87
N THR A 54 18.77 -18.66 -8.27
CA THR A 54 20.05 -18.16 -7.72
C THR A 54 19.89 -17.92 -6.23
N VAL A 55 20.89 -18.31 -5.44
CA VAL A 55 20.90 -18.18 -3.98
C VAL A 55 22.05 -17.27 -3.56
N PHE A 56 21.76 -16.31 -2.69
CA PHE A 56 22.74 -15.41 -2.10
C PHE A 56 22.77 -15.58 -0.58
N ASN A 57 23.95 -15.66 0.00
CA ASN A 57 24.13 -15.67 1.45
C ASN A 57 23.91 -14.27 2.04
N LYS A 58 24.01 -14.16 3.37
CA LYS A 58 23.86 -12.90 4.11
C LYS A 58 24.84 -11.79 3.70
N ASP A 59 25.98 -12.16 3.13
CA ASP A 59 27.01 -11.22 2.65
C ASP A 59 26.81 -10.82 1.18
N GLY A 60 25.72 -11.26 0.55
CA GLY A 60 25.36 -10.96 -0.84
C GLY A 60 26.12 -11.77 -1.88
N LYS A 61 26.90 -12.79 -1.48
CA LYS A 61 27.62 -13.67 -2.40
C LYS A 61 26.77 -14.86 -2.81
N SER A 62 26.90 -15.27 -4.07
CA SER A 62 26.19 -16.42 -4.60
C SER A 62 26.67 -17.74 -3.95
N GLU A 63 25.75 -18.47 -3.32
CA GLU A 63 26.03 -19.71 -2.57
C GLU A 63 24.87 -20.71 -2.66
N LEU A 64 24.86 -21.50 -3.72
CA LEU A 64 23.84 -22.54 -3.95
C LEU A 64 23.83 -23.65 -2.90
N GLY A 65 24.98 -23.88 -2.22
CA GLY A 65 25.14 -24.91 -1.20
C GLY A 65 24.25 -24.74 0.04
N ILE A 66 23.73 -23.53 0.29
CA ILE A 66 22.77 -23.27 1.38
C ILE A 66 21.50 -24.11 1.21
N LEU A 67 21.07 -24.32 -0.04
CA LEU A 67 19.91 -25.16 -0.40
C LEU A 67 20.32 -26.55 -0.95
N ASN A 68 21.55 -26.97 -0.75
CA ASN A 68 22.10 -28.21 -1.32
C ASN A 68 22.07 -28.31 -2.86
N LEU A 69 22.03 -27.18 -3.54
CA LEU A 69 22.01 -27.10 -5.00
C LEU A 69 23.42 -27.04 -5.58
N LYS A 70 23.55 -27.48 -6.82
CA LYS A 70 24.77 -27.38 -7.63
C LYS A 70 24.54 -26.49 -8.84
N GLU A 71 25.59 -25.80 -9.27
CA GLU A 71 25.55 -24.97 -10.47
C GLU A 71 25.21 -25.80 -11.72
N SER A 72 24.24 -25.36 -12.49
CA SER A 72 23.84 -25.95 -13.76
C SER A 72 24.63 -25.33 -14.92
N LYS A 73 25.13 -26.18 -15.82
CA LYS A 73 25.69 -25.73 -17.09
C LYS A 73 24.56 -25.07 -17.90
N ASN A 74 24.79 -23.93 -18.48
CA ASN A 74 23.81 -23.14 -19.27
C ASN A 74 22.72 -22.39 -18.47
N SER A 75 22.88 -22.18 -17.18
CA SER A 75 21.98 -21.33 -16.40
C SER A 75 22.30 -19.84 -16.64
N SER A 76 21.44 -19.12 -17.33
CA SER A 76 21.63 -17.69 -17.63
C SER A 76 20.34 -16.88 -17.74
N GLU A 77 19.19 -17.50 -17.52
CA GLU A 77 17.89 -16.86 -17.76
C GLU A 77 17.60 -15.74 -16.76
N ILE A 78 17.93 -15.90 -15.48
CA ILE A 78 17.81 -14.84 -14.47
C ILE A 78 18.60 -13.59 -14.90
N LYS A 79 19.84 -13.77 -15.39
CA LYS A 79 20.65 -12.63 -15.87
C LYS A 79 20.07 -12.00 -17.12
N LYS A 80 19.52 -12.78 -18.04
CA LYS A 80 18.87 -12.26 -19.25
C LYS A 80 17.66 -11.39 -18.89
N ILE A 81 16.81 -11.85 -17.97
CA ILE A 81 15.66 -11.09 -17.50
C ILE A 81 16.11 -9.79 -16.82
N LEU A 82 17.07 -9.86 -15.90
CA LEU A 82 17.54 -8.69 -15.13
C LEU A 82 18.26 -7.65 -15.97
N PHE A 83 19.01 -8.07 -17.00
CA PHE A 83 19.77 -7.14 -17.86
C PHE A 83 19.04 -6.69 -19.13
N ASN A 84 17.75 -7.00 -19.26
CA ASN A 84 16.93 -6.59 -20.40
C ASN A 84 16.65 -5.07 -20.49
N LYS A 85 17.05 -4.29 -19.48
CA LYS A 85 16.95 -2.82 -19.44
C LYS A 85 15.53 -2.24 -19.55
N ASN A 86 14.49 -3.03 -19.33
CA ASN A 86 13.14 -2.52 -19.18
C ASN A 86 12.93 -1.95 -17.74
N GLU A 87 11.84 -1.23 -17.52
CA GLU A 87 11.56 -0.58 -16.24
C GLU A 87 11.54 -1.57 -15.06
N THR A 88 10.88 -2.72 -15.24
CA THR A 88 10.78 -3.78 -14.23
C THR A 88 12.15 -4.36 -13.87
N SER A 89 13.00 -4.61 -14.89
CA SER A 89 14.35 -5.12 -14.64
C SER A 89 15.25 -4.10 -13.95
N LEU A 90 15.10 -2.81 -14.25
CA LEU A 90 15.83 -1.73 -13.56
C LEU A 90 15.42 -1.60 -12.10
N GLN A 91 14.14 -1.70 -11.80
CA GLN A 91 13.64 -1.71 -10.42
C GLN A 91 14.15 -2.94 -9.65
N ALA A 92 14.11 -4.12 -10.26
CA ALA A 92 14.65 -5.34 -9.66
C ALA A 92 16.16 -5.21 -9.37
N LEU A 93 16.96 -4.73 -10.33
CA LEU A 93 18.40 -4.48 -10.14
C LEU A 93 18.67 -3.47 -9.01
N PHE A 94 17.86 -2.43 -8.90
CA PHE A 94 17.98 -1.46 -7.81
C PHE A 94 17.75 -2.13 -6.44
N GLN A 95 16.73 -2.98 -6.33
CA GLN A 95 16.44 -3.72 -5.08
C GLN A 95 17.57 -4.71 -4.72
N LEU A 96 18.16 -5.37 -5.71
CA LEU A 96 19.29 -6.27 -5.50
C LEU A 96 20.53 -5.51 -5.04
N LYS A 97 20.86 -4.38 -5.68
CA LYS A 97 21.97 -3.50 -5.28
C LYS A 97 21.79 -2.96 -3.86
N LYS A 98 20.57 -2.56 -3.49
CA LYS A 98 20.26 -2.08 -2.14
C LYS A 98 20.57 -3.13 -1.06
N ARG A 99 20.47 -4.42 -1.40
CA ARG A 99 20.80 -5.55 -0.51
C ARG A 99 22.22 -6.06 -0.69
N ASN A 100 23.05 -5.36 -1.48
CA ASN A 100 24.44 -5.74 -1.81
C ASN A 100 24.54 -7.16 -2.45
N LEU A 101 23.54 -7.59 -3.23
CA LEU A 101 23.56 -8.89 -3.91
C LEU A 101 24.32 -8.78 -5.23
N ASP A 102 25.44 -9.54 -5.37
CA ASP A 102 26.30 -9.55 -6.56
C ASP A 102 25.73 -10.47 -7.66
N ILE A 103 24.79 -9.94 -8.43
CA ILE A 103 24.14 -10.70 -9.51
C ILE A 103 25.09 -11.01 -10.68
N GLU A 104 26.10 -10.19 -10.93
CA GLU A 104 27.00 -10.38 -12.05
C GLU A 104 27.84 -11.65 -11.90
N LYS A 105 28.28 -11.91 -10.66
CA LYS A 105 29.06 -13.11 -10.32
C LYS A 105 28.19 -14.26 -9.81
N SER A 106 26.85 -14.11 -9.88
CA SER A 106 25.97 -15.16 -9.37
C SER A 106 26.05 -16.43 -10.19
N LYS A 107 25.80 -17.54 -9.49
CA LYS A 107 25.65 -18.90 -10.03
C LYS A 107 24.22 -19.32 -9.85
N SER A 108 23.68 -20.07 -10.80
CA SER A 108 22.30 -20.51 -10.80
C SER A 108 22.19 -22.03 -10.99
N ALA A 109 21.08 -22.57 -10.54
CA ALA A 109 20.67 -23.94 -10.76
C ALA A 109 19.34 -23.99 -11.52
N ILE A 110 19.22 -24.91 -12.47
CA ILE A 110 17.95 -25.22 -13.14
C ILE A 110 17.24 -26.27 -12.30
N LEU A 111 16.02 -25.97 -11.88
CA LEU A 111 15.19 -26.85 -11.06
C LEU A 111 14.20 -27.63 -11.92
N PHE A 112 13.54 -26.96 -12.87
CA PHE A 112 12.65 -27.55 -13.85
C PHE A 112 13.14 -27.27 -15.26
N ASP A 113 12.98 -28.23 -16.14
CA ASP A 113 13.24 -28.11 -17.57
C ASP A 113 11.93 -28.07 -18.39
N LYS A 114 12.07 -27.97 -19.71
CA LYS A 114 10.92 -27.90 -20.62
C LYS A 114 10.10 -29.21 -20.73
N ASP A 115 10.64 -30.32 -20.21
CA ASP A 115 9.97 -31.62 -20.26
C ASP A 115 9.32 -31.97 -18.90
N THR A 116 9.35 -31.05 -17.93
CA THR A 116 8.75 -31.15 -16.59
C THR A 116 7.24 -31.33 -16.68
N VAL A 117 6.69 -32.32 -15.96
CA VAL A 117 5.26 -32.59 -15.97
C VAL A 117 4.48 -31.61 -15.08
N ALA A 118 3.18 -31.47 -15.34
CA ALA A 118 2.30 -30.63 -14.54
C ALA A 118 2.27 -31.12 -13.07
N LYS A 119 2.25 -30.14 -12.13
CA LYS A 119 2.27 -30.38 -10.67
C LYS A 119 3.56 -31.02 -10.14
N GLU A 120 4.61 -31.12 -10.95
CA GLU A 120 5.90 -31.52 -10.42
C GLU A 120 6.41 -30.53 -9.37
N THR A 121 6.98 -31.05 -8.30
CA THR A 121 7.34 -30.30 -7.11
C THR A 121 8.75 -30.59 -6.65
N ILE A 122 9.51 -29.55 -6.36
CA ILE A 122 10.84 -29.65 -5.75
C ILE A 122 10.79 -29.07 -4.33
N LYS A 123 11.31 -29.83 -3.35
CA LYS A 123 11.40 -29.40 -1.95
C LYS A 123 12.85 -29.16 -1.57
N LEU A 124 13.12 -28.01 -1.00
CA LEU A 124 14.43 -27.56 -0.56
C LEU A 124 14.34 -27.14 0.91
N LYS A 125 15.41 -27.36 1.67
CA LYS A 125 15.52 -26.87 3.05
C LYS A 125 16.73 -25.98 3.19
N SER A 126 16.57 -24.83 3.82
CA SER A 126 17.66 -23.88 4.02
C SER A 126 18.50 -24.22 5.22
N LYS A 127 19.82 -24.13 5.07
CA LYS A 127 20.80 -24.32 6.15
C LYS A 127 21.13 -23.01 6.86
N ASP A 128 20.96 -21.89 6.20
CA ASP A 128 21.29 -20.56 6.73
C ASP A 128 20.39 -19.50 6.07
N LYS A 129 20.40 -18.28 6.61
CA LYS A 129 19.69 -17.14 6.02
C LYS A 129 20.23 -16.85 4.63
N CYS A 130 19.33 -16.80 3.64
CA CYS A 130 19.66 -16.49 2.27
C CYS A 130 18.58 -15.69 1.55
N TYR A 131 18.93 -15.20 0.36
CA TYR A 131 17.98 -14.61 -0.59
C TYR A 131 17.95 -15.48 -1.83
N CYS A 132 16.77 -15.95 -2.20
CA CYS A 132 16.54 -16.75 -3.40
C CYS A 132 15.92 -15.85 -4.47
N ILE A 133 16.50 -15.85 -5.68
CA ILE A 133 15.88 -15.27 -6.87
C ILE A 133 15.48 -16.44 -7.75
N ILE A 134 14.19 -16.54 -8.04
CA ILE A 134 13.59 -17.64 -8.79
C ILE A 134 12.95 -17.06 -10.03
N SER A 135 13.19 -17.62 -11.19
CA SER A 135 12.63 -17.18 -12.47
C SER A 135 11.82 -18.28 -13.15
N ALA A 136 10.78 -17.85 -13.86
CA ALA A 136 10.02 -18.63 -14.82
C ALA A 136 10.28 -18.06 -16.23
N PRO A 137 11.46 -18.34 -16.84
CA PRO A 137 11.87 -17.68 -18.08
C PRO A 137 10.94 -18.00 -19.24
N GLY A 138 10.74 -17.07 -20.11
CA GLY A 138 9.95 -17.16 -21.32
C GLY A 138 9.71 -15.80 -21.96
N ASN A 139 9.22 -15.82 -23.17
CA ASN A 139 8.86 -14.61 -23.91
C ASN A 139 7.35 -14.47 -23.99
N ALA A 140 6.87 -13.26 -24.34
CA ALA A 140 5.49 -13.08 -24.72
C ALA A 140 5.17 -14.00 -25.90
N MET A 141 4.03 -14.69 -25.83
CA MET A 141 3.57 -15.58 -26.89
C MET A 141 3.36 -14.80 -28.19
N LEU A 142 3.97 -15.26 -29.28
CA LEU A 142 3.70 -14.72 -30.59
C LEU A 142 2.35 -15.23 -31.13
N VAL A 143 1.77 -14.52 -32.09
CA VAL A 143 0.43 -14.86 -32.63
C VAL A 143 0.32 -16.28 -33.18
N HIS A 144 1.42 -16.87 -33.62
CA HIS A 144 1.51 -18.21 -34.17
C HIS A 144 2.04 -19.27 -33.18
N GLU A 145 2.35 -18.87 -31.95
CA GLU A 145 2.80 -19.80 -30.89
C GLU A 145 1.64 -20.18 -29.98
N GLN A 146 1.68 -21.38 -29.41
CA GLN A 146 0.64 -21.91 -28.53
C GLN A 146 1.17 -22.28 -27.12
N ASN A 147 2.44 -22.05 -26.84
CA ASN A 147 3.08 -22.38 -25.58
C ASN A 147 3.63 -21.10 -24.91
N PRO A 148 2.79 -20.31 -24.22
CA PRO A 148 3.25 -19.20 -23.42
C PRO A 148 4.11 -19.70 -22.25
N SER A 149 4.93 -18.80 -21.68
CA SER A 149 5.49 -19.05 -20.35
C SER A 149 4.40 -19.07 -19.31
N THR A 150 4.48 -20.03 -18.38
CA THR A 150 3.48 -20.22 -17.33
C THR A 150 4.02 -19.82 -15.96
N ASP A 151 3.14 -19.68 -14.97
CA ASP A 151 3.51 -19.31 -13.62
C ASP A 151 4.09 -20.50 -12.84
N LEU A 152 4.91 -20.21 -11.84
CA LEU A 152 5.36 -21.18 -10.84
C LEU A 152 4.84 -20.75 -9.46
N THR A 153 4.43 -21.71 -8.65
CA THR A 153 4.05 -21.48 -7.25
C THR A 153 5.21 -21.84 -6.33
N ILE A 154 5.51 -20.94 -5.38
CA ILE A 154 6.50 -21.19 -4.31
C ILE A 154 5.74 -21.18 -2.98
N LEU A 155 5.85 -22.25 -2.21
CA LEU A 155 5.40 -22.31 -0.82
C LEU A 155 6.63 -22.26 0.09
N VAL A 156 6.64 -21.32 1.02
CA VAL A 156 7.67 -21.24 2.07
C VAL A 156 7.03 -21.62 3.39
N LYS A 157 7.53 -22.67 4.01
CA LYS A 157 7.14 -23.11 5.36
C LYS A 157 8.18 -22.59 6.35
N ARG A 158 7.81 -21.57 7.10
CA ARG A 158 8.69 -20.96 8.11
C ARG A 158 8.94 -21.93 9.28
N ALA A 159 10.21 -22.11 9.64
CA ALA A 159 10.58 -22.89 10.81
C ALA A 159 10.10 -22.24 12.11
N GLU A 160 10.25 -20.90 12.22
CA GLU A 160 9.71 -20.12 13.32
C GLU A 160 8.34 -19.53 12.93
N LYS A 161 7.30 -20.02 13.60
CA LYS A 161 5.95 -19.51 13.42
C LYS A 161 5.73 -18.31 14.33
N LYS A 162 5.73 -17.10 13.79
CA LYS A 162 5.42 -15.89 14.56
C LYS A 162 3.92 -15.83 14.82
N GLN A 163 3.54 -15.63 16.09
CA GLN A 163 2.16 -15.29 16.44
C GLN A 163 1.97 -13.77 16.34
N ASP A 164 1.07 -13.33 15.48
CA ASP A 164 0.86 -11.90 15.21
C ASP A 164 0.36 -11.10 16.42
N LYS A 165 -0.15 -11.77 17.46
CA LYS A 165 -0.59 -11.13 18.73
C LYS A 165 0.52 -10.35 19.43
N GLU A 166 1.78 -10.71 19.24
CA GLU A 166 2.92 -10.02 19.87
C GLU A 166 3.16 -8.63 19.26
N PHE A 167 2.62 -8.36 18.08
CA PHE A 167 2.82 -7.11 17.33
C PHE A 167 1.52 -6.29 17.18
N SER A 168 0.45 -6.64 17.87
CA SER A 168 -0.82 -5.92 17.79
C SER A 168 -0.76 -4.63 18.56
N VAL A 169 -1.08 -3.51 17.90
CA VAL A 169 -1.13 -2.16 18.47
C VAL A 169 -2.49 -1.55 18.15
N ILE A 170 -3.26 -1.22 19.18
CA ILE A 170 -4.43 -0.35 19.03
C ILE A 170 -4.00 1.01 19.59
N PRO A 171 -3.83 2.05 18.73
CA PRO A 171 -3.37 3.35 19.17
C PRO A 171 -4.35 3.95 20.17
N ASP A 172 -3.84 4.74 21.11
CA ASP A 172 -4.70 5.47 22.06
C ASP A 172 -5.71 6.35 21.30
N PRO A 173 -6.96 6.40 21.73
CA PRO A 173 -7.96 7.23 21.09
C PRO A 173 -7.64 8.72 21.31
N VAL A 174 -7.77 9.53 20.23
CA VAL A 174 -7.53 10.98 20.31
C VAL A 174 -8.59 11.69 21.17
N TYR A 175 -9.79 11.14 21.19
CA TYR A 175 -10.93 11.57 22.00
C TYR A 175 -11.65 10.33 22.51
N ASP A 176 -12.53 10.49 23.51
CA ASP A 176 -13.40 9.40 23.94
C ASP A 176 -14.27 8.92 22.77
N PRO A 177 -14.17 7.66 22.34
CA PRO A 177 -14.98 7.13 21.26
C PRO A 177 -16.46 7.01 21.68
N SER A 178 -17.36 7.20 20.72
CA SER A 178 -18.80 6.94 20.91
C SER A 178 -19.15 5.45 20.77
N GLY A 179 -18.28 4.67 20.11
CA GLY A 179 -18.40 3.24 19.92
C GLY A 179 -17.09 2.61 19.49
N GLU A 180 -16.94 1.33 19.83
CA GLU A 180 -15.80 0.49 19.44
C GLU A 180 -16.32 -0.87 18.97
N ILE A 181 -15.76 -1.39 17.88
CA ILE A 181 -16.14 -2.65 17.25
C ILE A 181 -14.87 -3.44 16.94
N ASP A 182 -14.80 -4.65 17.49
CA ASP A 182 -13.70 -5.59 17.23
C ASP A 182 -14.15 -6.60 16.17
N ILE A 183 -13.73 -6.38 14.93
CA ILE A 183 -14.07 -7.22 13.77
C ILE A 183 -13.04 -8.34 13.69
N LYS A 184 -13.49 -9.55 14.00
CA LYS A 184 -12.63 -10.73 14.02
C LYS A 184 -12.18 -11.07 12.58
N ARG A 185 -10.96 -11.61 12.48
CA ARG A 185 -10.44 -12.10 11.20
C ARG A 185 -11.46 -12.93 10.45
N THR A 186 -11.51 -12.76 9.16
CA THR A 186 -12.43 -13.48 8.26
C THR A 186 -13.92 -13.22 8.47
N THR A 187 -14.28 -12.14 9.19
CA THR A 187 -15.66 -11.71 9.39
C THR A 187 -15.89 -10.28 8.91
N ALA A 188 -17.12 -9.81 9.01
CA ALA A 188 -17.52 -8.43 8.83
C ALA A 188 -18.50 -8.01 9.92
N ASP A 189 -18.56 -6.70 10.18
CA ASP A 189 -19.65 -6.13 10.97
C ASP A 189 -20.23 -4.90 10.25
N ALA A 190 -21.53 -4.67 10.52
CA ALA A 190 -22.25 -3.54 9.96
C ALA A 190 -22.85 -2.68 11.07
N TYR A 191 -22.76 -1.37 10.89
CA TYR A 191 -23.11 -0.36 11.89
C TYR A 191 -23.62 0.92 11.24
N GLN A 192 -24.26 1.79 12.03
CA GLN A 192 -24.75 3.08 11.54
C GLN A 192 -24.02 4.22 12.24
N VAL A 193 -23.81 5.32 11.51
CA VAL A 193 -23.25 6.57 11.99
C VAL A 193 -24.10 7.74 11.52
N LYS A 194 -24.08 8.85 12.27
CA LYS A 194 -24.82 10.06 11.95
C LYS A 194 -23.98 11.03 11.12
N GLU A 195 -24.65 11.91 10.40
CA GLU A 195 -24.00 12.99 9.66
C GLU A 195 -23.09 13.81 10.58
N GLY A 196 -21.85 13.95 10.16
CA GLY A 196 -20.79 14.66 10.86
C GLY A 196 -19.95 13.80 11.80
N ASP A 197 -20.38 12.58 12.15
CA ASP A 197 -19.60 11.65 12.97
C ASP A 197 -18.36 11.14 12.20
N TYR A 198 -17.40 10.60 12.96
CA TYR A 198 -16.16 10.07 12.41
C TYR A 198 -16.09 8.55 12.60
N ILE A 199 -15.46 7.89 11.64
CA ILE A 199 -15.23 6.45 11.62
C ILE A 199 -13.72 6.25 11.48
N GLN A 200 -13.09 5.60 12.44
CA GLN A 200 -11.68 5.22 12.41
C GLN A 200 -11.57 3.71 12.20
N VAL A 201 -11.01 3.30 11.06
CA VAL A 201 -10.70 1.88 10.78
C VAL A 201 -9.22 1.66 11.04
N ILE A 202 -8.89 0.73 11.92
CA ILE A 202 -7.54 0.47 12.42
C ILE A 202 -7.13 -0.95 12.03
N THR A 203 -5.90 -1.13 11.54
CA THR A 203 -5.26 -2.44 11.40
C THR A 203 -4.30 -2.67 12.56
N PRO A 204 -4.71 -3.43 13.61
CA PRO A 204 -3.91 -3.56 14.83
C PRO A 204 -2.56 -4.24 14.61
N THR A 205 -2.50 -5.21 13.71
CA THR A 205 -1.26 -5.96 13.40
C THR A 205 -0.48 -5.39 12.22
N GLY A 206 -1.06 -4.39 11.50
CA GLY A 206 -0.56 -4.00 10.18
C GLY A 206 -0.82 -5.09 9.13
N ARG A 207 -0.57 -4.81 7.86
CA ARG A 207 -0.76 -5.72 6.70
C ARG A 207 -2.18 -6.23 6.48
N GLN A 208 -3.08 -6.20 7.47
CA GLN A 208 -4.46 -6.64 7.34
C GLN A 208 -5.25 -5.68 6.47
N CYS A 209 -5.79 -6.18 5.37
CA CYS A 209 -6.72 -5.45 4.50
C CYS A 209 -8.13 -5.49 5.06
N SER A 210 -8.91 -4.45 4.76
CA SER A 210 -10.30 -4.30 5.20
C SER A 210 -11.12 -3.70 4.08
N ASP A 211 -12.25 -4.32 3.75
CA ASP A 211 -13.17 -3.76 2.78
C ASP A 211 -14.22 -2.93 3.50
N PHE A 212 -14.33 -1.67 3.12
CA PHE A 212 -15.27 -0.72 3.71
C PHE A 212 -16.34 -0.33 2.69
N VAL A 213 -17.60 -0.42 3.09
CA VAL A 213 -18.77 0.03 2.32
C VAL A 213 -19.62 1.00 3.12
N ALA A 214 -20.31 1.91 2.45
CA ALA A 214 -21.24 2.83 3.07
C ALA A 214 -22.40 3.14 2.13
N PHE A 215 -23.60 3.27 2.70
CA PHE A 215 -24.84 3.62 2.02
C PHE A 215 -25.49 4.81 2.70
N ASP A 216 -26.14 5.69 1.93
CA ASP A 216 -27.04 6.70 2.47
C ASP A 216 -28.24 6.01 3.14
N THR A 217 -28.33 6.12 4.46
CA THR A 217 -29.38 5.44 5.24
C THR A 217 -30.78 5.88 4.81
N ALA A 218 -30.97 7.17 4.51
CA ALA A 218 -32.26 7.70 4.13
C ALA A 218 -32.73 7.19 2.74
N LYS A 219 -31.80 6.89 1.84
CA LYS A 219 -32.08 6.24 0.55
C LYS A 219 -32.32 4.74 0.75
N LEU A 220 -31.51 4.10 1.58
CA LEU A 220 -31.64 2.68 1.90
C LEU A 220 -33.01 2.35 2.53
N ASP A 221 -33.50 3.18 3.46
CA ASP A 221 -34.82 3.05 4.09
C ASP A 221 -35.97 3.15 3.07
N LYS A 222 -35.71 3.72 1.89
CA LYS A 222 -36.64 3.79 0.76
C LYS A 222 -36.44 2.66 -0.27
N GLY A 223 -35.58 1.69 0.03
CA GLY A 223 -35.23 0.60 -0.87
C GLY A 223 -34.26 0.98 -2.01
N GLN A 224 -33.56 2.11 -1.88
CA GLN A 224 -32.57 2.57 -2.84
C GLN A 224 -31.16 2.29 -2.28
N GLU A 225 -30.47 1.30 -2.86
CA GLU A 225 -29.13 0.91 -2.43
C GLU A 225 -28.04 1.77 -3.08
N ASN A 226 -28.06 3.08 -2.80
CA ASN A 226 -27.03 4.01 -3.27
C ASN A 226 -25.83 3.98 -2.31
N GLY A 227 -24.90 3.10 -2.61
CA GLY A 227 -23.60 2.98 -1.92
C GLY A 227 -22.49 3.75 -2.63
N LEU A 228 -21.30 3.63 -2.06
CA LEU A 228 -20.10 4.20 -2.65
C LEU A 228 -19.85 3.69 -4.06
N ASP A 229 -19.55 4.59 -4.99
CA ASP A 229 -19.26 4.29 -6.39
C ASP A 229 -17.86 4.75 -6.80
N TRP A 230 -17.08 3.82 -7.36
CA TRP A 230 -15.68 4.08 -7.71
C TRP A 230 -15.50 4.83 -9.01
N GLN A 231 -16.36 4.58 -9.97
CA GLN A 231 -16.28 5.24 -11.28
C GLN A 231 -16.55 6.73 -11.09
N THR A 232 -17.61 7.07 -10.38
CA THR A 232 -17.94 8.44 -10.01
C THR A 232 -16.83 9.09 -9.20
N THR A 233 -16.39 8.40 -8.15
CA THR A 233 -15.35 8.91 -7.25
C THR A 233 -14.05 9.19 -7.99
N ARG A 234 -13.51 8.23 -8.78
CA ARG A 234 -12.28 8.42 -9.56
C ARG A 234 -12.43 9.47 -10.65
N THR A 235 -13.60 9.55 -11.30
CA THR A 235 -13.88 10.57 -12.32
C THR A 235 -13.80 11.98 -11.74
N PHE A 236 -14.34 12.19 -10.55
CA PHE A 236 -14.31 13.51 -9.93
C PHE A 236 -12.97 13.87 -9.31
N MET A 237 -12.21 12.89 -8.86
CA MET A 237 -10.91 13.13 -8.22
C MET A 237 -9.75 13.15 -9.19
N GLY A 238 -9.78 12.31 -10.24
CA GLY A 238 -8.61 12.03 -11.07
C GLY A 238 -7.52 11.24 -10.35
N HIS A 239 -7.84 10.58 -9.23
CA HIS A 239 -6.91 9.80 -8.40
C HIS A 239 -7.47 8.41 -8.10
N THR A 240 -6.60 7.48 -7.78
CA THR A 240 -6.99 6.10 -7.44
C THR A 240 -7.57 5.98 -6.04
N PHE A 241 -7.22 6.90 -5.15
CA PHE A 241 -7.74 7.01 -3.78
C PHE A 241 -7.79 8.49 -3.38
N PRO A 242 -8.83 8.93 -2.63
CA PRO A 242 -8.95 10.32 -2.22
C PRO A 242 -7.79 10.80 -1.35
N GLY A 243 -7.14 11.87 -1.80
CA GLY A 243 -6.20 12.64 -1.02
C GLY A 243 -6.89 13.75 -0.19
N PRO A 244 -6.15 14.72 0.35
CA PRO A 244 -6.67 15.84 1.13
C PRO A 244 -7.44 16.86 0.28
N GLY A 245 -8.13 17.74 0.98
CA GLY A 245 -8.82 18.85 0.35
C GLY A 245 -10.14 18.46 -0.29
N LEU A 246 -10.42 19.06 -1.44
CA LEU A 246 -11.64 18.78 -2.20
C LEU A 246 -11.65 17.39 -2.82
N PHE A 247 -10.48 16.75 -2.94
CA PHE A 247 -10.30 15.40 -3.46
C PHE A 247 -10.36 14.32 -2.39
N SER A 248 -10.83 14.63 -1.19
CA SER A 248 -10.91 13.69 -0.09
C SER A 248 -12.26 13.00 0.06
N LYS A 249 -13.18 13.18 -0.87
CA LYS A 249 -14.56 12.69 -0.78
C LYS A 249 -14.79 11.48 -1.65
N PHE A 250 -15.62 10.56 -1.13
CA PHE A 250 -16.19 9.45 -1.90
C PHE A 250 -17.67 9.70 -2.18
N TYR A 251 -18.09 9.36 -3.37
CA TYR A 251 -19.41 9.67 -3.92
C TYR A 251 -20.21 8.40 -4.19
N ASP A 252 -21.54 8.54 -4.18
CA ASP A 252 -22.46 7.53 -4.70
C ASP A 252 -22.71 7.71 -6.22
N VAL A 253 -23.56 6.85 -6.80
CA VAL A 253 -23.93 6.89 -8.22
C VAL A 253 -24.72 8.14 -8.60
N ASP A 254 -25.37 8.82 -7.65
CA ASP A 254 -26.10 10.08 -7.86
C ASP A 254 -25.17 11.30 -7.73
N HIS A 255 -23.88 11.09 -7.63
CA HIS A 255 -22.85 12.12 -7.47
C HIS A 255 -22.92 12.86 -6.11
N GLU A 256 -23.55 12.25 -5.11
CA GLU A 256 -23.62 12.80 -3.77
C GLU A 256 -22.45 12.29 -2.92
N PRO A 257 -21.75 13.17 -2.18
CA PRO A 257 -20.65 12.74 -1.33
C PRO A 257 -21.18 12.07 -0.07
N LEU A 258 -20.72 10.85 0.22
CA LEU A 258 -21.09 10.07 1.39
C LEU A 258 -20.09 10.22 2.54
N ILE A 259 -18.80 10.16 2.24
CA ILE A 259 -17.73 10.25 3.24
C ILE A 259 -16.60 11.14 2.77
N GLU A 260 -15.85 11.65 3.73
CA GLU A 260 -14.64 12.43 3.52
C GLU A 260 -13.47 11.81 4.30
N VAL A 261 -12.31 11.64 3.68
CA VAL A 261 -11.09 11.22 4.38
C VAL A 261 -10.55 12.38 5.21
N ILE A 262 -10.37 12.16 6.51
CA ILE A 262 -9.85 13.16 7.44
C ILE A 262 -8.41 12.83 7.84
N ARG A 263 -8.13 11.56 8.15
CA ARG A 263 -6.77 11.09 8.44
C ARG A 263 -6.51 9.78 7.75
N ASP A 264 -5.29 9.63 7.29
CA ASP A 264 -4.80 8.40 6.69
C ASP A 264 -3.31 8.29 7.02
N THR A 265 -2.88 7.19 7.62
CA THR A 265 -1.49 6.99 8.01
C THR A 265 -0.71 6.16 7.00
N VAL A 266 -1.37 5.62 5.97
CA VAL A 266 -0.76 4.74 4.96
C VAL A 266 -0.71 5.38 3.57
N GLY A 267 -1.83 5.93 3.09
CA GLY A 267 -1.93 6.62 1.80
C GLY A 267 -1.99 5.70 0.58
N ILE A 268 -2.05 4.39 0.79
CA ILE A 268 -2.18 3.40 -0.29
C ILE A 268 -3.35 2.48 0.03
N HIS A 269 -4.36 2.52 -0.83
CA HIS A 269 -5.58 1.74 -0.76
C HIS A 269 -6.04 1.43 -2.16
N ASP A 270 -6.95 0.46 -2.29
CA ASP A 270 -7.46 0.04 -3.60
C ASP A 270 -8.91 0.42 -3.80
N THR A 271 -9.21 0.91 -5.00
CA THR A 271 -10.56 1.18 -5.51
C THR A 271 -10.77 0.61 -6.92
N PHE A 272 -9.93 -0.31 -7.36
CA PHE A 272 -10.05 -0.98 -8.65
C PHE A 272 -10.73 -2.33 -8.54
N ASN A 273 -10.37 -3.10 -7.49
CA ASN A 273 -10.86 -4.45 -7.29
C ASN A 273 -12.16 -4.45 -6.48
N LEU A 274 -12.98 -5.48 -6.68
CA LEU A 274 -14.09 -5.79 -5.77
C LEU A 274 -13.54 -6.30 -4.42
N ALA A 275 -14.33 -6.21 -3.36
CA ALA A 275 -14.15 -7.07 -2.20
C ALA A 275 -14.04 -8.52 -2.67
N CYS A 276 -13.10 -9.30 -2.10
CA CYS A 276 -12.84 -10.66 -2.56
C CYS A 276 -14.12 -11.51 -2.57
N THR A 277 -14.24 -12.40 -3.56
CA THR A 277 -15.44 -13.19 -3.84
C THR A 277 -15.15 -14.69 -3.77
N SER A 278 -16.16 -15.53 -3.59
CA SER A 278 -16.01 -16.99 -3.67
C SER A 278 -15.39 -17.41 -5.00
N LYS A 279 -15.81 -16.78 -6.11
CA LYS A 279 -15.27 -17.13 -7.43
C LYS A 279 -13.77 -16.85 -7.56
N TYR A 280 -13.26 -15.77 -6.96
CA TYR A 280 -11.82 -15.48 -6.95
C TYR A 280 -11.01 -16.64 -6.36
N TYR A 281 -11.47 -17.18 -5.23
CA TYR A 281 -10.81 -18.32 -4.58
C TYR A 281 -11.02 -19.64 -5.32
N GLU A 282 -12.22 -19.86 -5.85
CA GLU A 282 -12.54 -21.05 -6.66
C GLU A 282 -11.67 -21.13 -7.92
N ASP A 283 -11.48 -20.01 -8.63
CA ASP A 283 -10.60 -19.94 -9.80
C ASP A 283 -9.12 -20.21 -9.42
N ALA A 284 -8.72 -19.88 -8.20
CA ALA A 284 -7.41 -20.22 -7.66
C ALA A 284 -7.34 -21.66 -7.09
N GLY A 285 -8.42 -22.45 -7.15
CA GLY A 285 -8.49 -23.83 -6.68
C GLY A 285 -8.94 -24.02 -5.21
N TYR A 286 -9.38 -22.95 -4.53
CA TYR A 286 -9.74 -22.98 -3.10
C TYR A 286 -11.28 -22.87 -2.93
N PHE A 287 -11.95 -23.98 -3.12
CA PHE A 287 -13.42 -24.07 -3.00
C PHE A 287 -13.87 -23.92 -1.55
N GLY A 288 -14.94 -23.11 -1.33
CA GLY A 288 -15.51 -22.90 0.00
C GLY A 288 -14.71 -21.98 0.91
N HIS A 289 -13.70 -21.30 0.38
CA HIS A 289 -12.93 -20.30 1.13
C HIS A 289 -13.83 -19.13 1.59
N ALA A 290 -13.62 -18.64 2.81
CA ALA A 290 -14.26 -17.43 3.30
C ALA A 290 -13.91 -16.24 2.39
N ASN A 291 -14.83 -15.30 2.20
CA ASN A 291 -14.61 -14.14 1.35
C ASN A 291 -15.39 -12.92 1.88
N CYS A 292 -14.87 -11.74 1.59
CA CYS A 292 -15.44 -10.49 2.07
C CYS A 292 -16.84 -10.21 1.53
N SER A 293 -17.13 -10.62 0.30
CA SER A 293 -18.45 -10.40 -0.28
C SER A 293 -19.53 -11.18 0.44
N ASP A 294 -19.29 -12.44 0.82
CA ASP A 294 -20.23 -13.22 1.62
C ASP A 294 -20.33 -12.67 3.05
N ASN A 295 -19.22 -12.25 3.66
CA ASN A 295 -19.22 -11.65 4.99
C ASN A 295 -20.02 -10.34 5.03
N LEU A 296 -19.89 -9.49 3.99
CA LEU A 296 -20.72 -8.29 3.84
C LEU A 296 -22.18 -8.63 3.63
N ASN A 297 -22.49 -9.65 2.84
CA ASN A 297 -23.87 -10.12 2.65
C ASN A 297 -24.53 -10.50 3.98
N GLU A 298 -23.80 -11.21 4.85
CA GLU A 298 -24.32 -11.63 6.16
C GLU A 298 -24.47 -10.42 7.11
N SER A 299 -23.46 -9.56 7.20
CA SER A 299 -23.47 -8.43 8.14
C SER A 299 -24.48 -7.33 7.77
N MET A 300 -24.69 -7.10 6.46
CA MET A 300 -25.56 -6.03 5.96
C MET A 300 -27.04 -6.46 5.84
N GLU A 301 -27.34 -7.76 5.93
CA GLU A 301 -28.72 -8.29 5.83
C GLU A 301 -29.64 -7.67 6.88
N LYS A 302 -29.16 -7.42 8.10
CA LYS A 302 -29.92 -6.76 9.20
C LYS A 302 -30.41 -5.34 8.84
N TYR A 303 -29.83 -4.70 7.84
CA TYR A 303 -30.22 -3.38 7.33
C TYR A 303 -30.97 -3.44 6.01
N GLY A 304 -31.40 -4.63 5.58
CA GLY A 304 -32.20 -4.83 4.38
C GLY A 304 -31.44 -4.69 3.05
N VAL A 305 -30.10 -4.68 3.09
CA VAL A 305 -29.28 -4.63 1.87
C VAL A 305 -29.31 -5.98 1.17
N GLN A 306 -29.56 -5.96 -0.14
CA GLN A 306 -29.65 -7.18 -0.94
C GLN A 306 -28.28 -7.86 -1.09
N LYS A 307 -28.28 -9.19 -1.10
CA LYS A 307 -27.07 -10.00 -1.30
C LYS A 307 -26.48 -9.77 -2.68
N LYS A 308 -25.17 -9.56 -2.73
CA LYS A 308 -24.39 -9.32 -3.95
C LYS A 308 -23.35 -10.41 -4.16
N ARG A 309 -23.04 -10.74 -5.41
CA ARG A 309 -21.95 -11.67 -5.72
C ARG A 309 -20.55 -11.03 -5.58
N GLY A 310 -20.49 -9.73 -5.68
CA GLY A 310 -19.31 -8.93 -5.50
C GLY A 310 -19.70 -7.54 -5.01
N TRP A 311 -18.95 -7.01 -4.07
CA TRP A 311 -19.19 -5.71 -3.45
C TRP A 311 -18.19 -4.69 -3.93
N HIS A 312 -18.67 -3.51 -4.30
CA HIS A 312 -17.84 -2.33 -4.50
C HIS A 312 -17.45 -1.79 -3.11
N ALA A 313 -16.25 -2.09 -2.67
CA ALA A 313 -15.74 -1.69 -1.36
C ALA A 313 -14.48 -0.83 -1.49
N ILE A 314 -14.19 0.11 -0.58
CA ILE A 314 -12.83 0.63 -0.44
C ILE A 314 -12.01 -0.50 0.17
N ASN A 315 -11.05 -1.03 -0.57
CA ASN A 315 -10.15 -2.03 -0.04
C ASN A 315 -9.03 -1.30 0.70
N LEU A 316 -9.28 -1.03 1.99
CA LEU A 316 -8.34 -0.30 2.85
C LEU A 316 -7.09 -1.13 3.10
N PHE A 317 -5.94 -0.44 3.11
CA PHE A 317 -4.61 -1.03 3.34
C PHE A 317 -4.16 -2.00 2.25
N PHE A 318 -4.92 -2.14 1.17
CA PHE A 318 -4.59 -3.02 0.05
C PHE A 318 -3.65 -2.29 -0.92
N ASN A 319 -2.45 -2.86 -1.11
CA ASN A 319 -1.42 -2.26 -1.96
C ASN A 319 -1.63 -2.65 -3.42
N THR A 320 -2.30 -1.80 -4.16
CA THR A 320 -2.58 -2.00 -5.59
C THR A 320 -1.93 -0.91 -6.41
N SER A 321 -1.35 -1.27 -7.52
CA SER A 321 -0.74 -0.34 -8.49
C SER A 321 -1.10 -0.72 -9.92
N ALA A 322 -1.09 0.29 -10.80
CA ALA A 322 -1.16 0.07 -12.24
C ALA A 322 0.23 -0.33 -12.76
N GLY A 323 0.33 -1.52 -13.29
CA GLY A 323 1.53 -2.04 -13.93
C GLY A 323 1.62 -1.69 -15.41
N GLY A 324 2.72 -2.09 -16.05
CA GLY A 324 2.85 -2.06 -17.49
C GLY A 324 1.76 -2.91 -18.18
N GLN A 325 1.42 -2.59 -19.41
CA GLN A 325 0.40 -3.30 -20.19
C GLN A 325 -1.01 -3.32 -19.56
N ASN A 326 -1.34 -2.27 -18.81
CA ASN A 326 -2.64 -2.10 -18.14
C ASN A 326 -2.96 -3.19 -17.08
N SER A 327 -1.95 -3.85 -16.54
CA SER A 327 -2.13 -4.80 -15.44
C SER A 327 -2.44 -4.08 -14.13
N VAL A 328 -3.29 -4.68 -13.30
CA VAL A 328 -3.46 -4.29 -11.90
C VAL A 328 -2.63 -5.25 -11.06
N LEU A 329 -1.62 -4.71 -10.41
CA LEU A 329 -0.69 -5.46 -9.57
C LEU A 329 -1.09 -5.29 -8.11
N SER A 330 -1.06 -6.39 -7.36
CA SER A 330 -1.26 -6.40 -5.92
C SER A 330 0.01 -6.90 -5.23
N ASP A 331 0.37 -6.28 -4.11
CA ASP A 331 1.56 -6.62 -3.36
C ASP A 331 1.29 -6.52 -1.84
N GLU A 332 2.28 -6.85 -1.04
CA GLU A 332 2.20 -6.77 0.41
C GLU A 332 1.77 -5.36 0.86
N SER A 333 0.84 -5.31 1.81
CA SER A 333 0.36 -4.06 2.40
C SER A 333 1.51 -3.26 3.03
N TYR A 334 1.48 -1.93 2.87
CA TYR A 334 2.42 -1.03 3.52
C TYR A 334 2.01 -0.64 4.95
N ALA A 335 0.83 -1.06 5.39
CA ALA A 335 0.35 -0.76 6.73
C ALA A 335 1.22 -1.42 7.81
N ARG A 336 1.42 -0.70 8.90
CA ARG A 336 2.13 -1.14 10.11
C ARG A 336 1.14 -1.34 11.26
N PRO A 337 1.54 -2.06 12.32
CA PRO A 337 0.71 -2.19 13.50
C PRO A 337 0.22 -0.85 14.02
N GLY A 338 -1.11 -0.72 14.17
CA GLY A 338 -1.77 0.50 14.62
C GLY A 338 -2.03 1.57 13.56
N ASP A 339 -1.71 1.33 12.29
CA ASP A 339 -2.10 2.24 11.21
C ASP A 339 -3.63 2.29 11.04
N TYR A 340 -4.13 3.43 10.55
CA TYR A 340 -5.56 3.67 10.46
C TYR A 340 -5.95 4.68 9.38
N VAL A 341 -7.25 4.66 9.04
CA VAL A 341 -7.91 5.71 8.27
C VAL A 341 -9.07 6.27 9.09
N ILE A 342 -9.27 7.59 9.09
CA ILE A 342 -10.45 8.24 9.67
C ILE A 342 -11.26 8.87 8.56
N PHE A 343 -12.52 8.47 8.47
CA PHE A 343 -13.54 9.09 7.64
C PHE A 343 -14.46 9.99 8.47
N ARG A 344 -14.99 11.03 7.84
CA ARG A 344 -16.13 11.81 8.33
C ARG A 344 -17.36 11.45 7.51
N ALA A 345 -18.45 11.10 8.16
CA ALA A 345 -19.73 10.89 7.50
C ALA A 345 -20.32 12.24 7.04
N LEU A 346 -20.75 12.33 5.81
CA LEU A 346 -21.35 13.54 5.23
C LEU A 346 -22.88 13.44 5.13
N LYS A 347 -23.42 12.27 5.50
CA LYS A 347 -24.85 11.94 5.65
C LYS A 347 -25.00 10.92 6.77
N ASP A 348 -26.22 10.61 7.17
CA ASP A 348 -26.49 9.42 7.99
C ASP A 348 -26.16 8.18 7.14
N LEU A 349 -25.25 7.33 7.63
CA LEU A 349 -24.73 6.22 6.85
C LEU A 349 -24.97 4.88 7.54
N THR A 350 -25.27 3.87 6.72
CA THR A 350 -25.20 2.46 7.06
C THR A 350 -23.91 1.89 6.46
N CYS A 351 -22.97 1.49 7.31
CA CYS A 351 -21.63 1.07 6.95
C CYS A 351 -21.41 -0.43 7.17
N GLY A 352 -20.53 -1.03 6.38
CA GLY A 352 -20.00 -2.37 6.60
C GLY A 352 -18.48 -2.35 6.51
N THR A 353 -17.82 -3.10 7.39
CA THR A 353 -16.35 -3.21 7.44
C THR A 353 -15.97 -4.68 7.62
N THR A 354 -14.99 -5.15 6.86
CA THR A 354 -14.50 -6.53 6.93
C THR A 354 -13.11 -6.62 7.55
N ALA A 355 -12.76 -7.80 8.07
CA ALA A 355 -11.38 -8.24 8.21
C ALA A 355 -11.12 -9.29 7.12
N CYS A 356 -10.46 -8.89 6.04
CA CYS A 356 -10.31 -9.67 4.81
C CYS A 356 -9.71 -11.06 5.07
N PRO A 357 -10.30 -12.15 4.56
CA PRO A 357 -9.85 -13.51 4.82
C PRO A 357 -8.71 -13.99 3.89
N SER A 358 -8.21 -13.17 2.95
CA SER A 358 -7.22 -13.63 2.00
C SER A 358 -5.93 -14.08 2.70
N ASP A 359 -5.58 -15.35 2.51
CA ASP A 359 -4.37 -16.00 3.02
C ASP A 359 -3.59 -16.73 1.92
N ILE A 360 -4.03 -16.59 0.67
CA ILE A 360 -3.43 -17.25 -0.49
C ILE A 360 -2.36 -16.43 -1.19
N ASP A 361 -2.18 -15.18 -0.75
CA ASP A 361 -1.20 -14.23 -1.29
C ASP A 361 -0.63 -13.33 -0.18
N SER A 362 0.21 -12.38 -0.57
CA SER A 362 0.89 -11.47 0.36
C SER A 362 0.03 -10.33 0.90
N CYS A 363 -1.18 -10.11 0.40
CA CYS A 363 -1.95 -8.89 0.72
C CYS A 363 -2.23 -8.73 2.22
N ASN A 364 -2.50 -9.81 2.93
CA ASN A 364 -2.64 -9.87 4.39
C ASN A 364 -1.42 -10.48 5.11
N GLY A 365 -0.26 -10.53 4.44
CA GLY A 365 0.92 -11.20 4.99
C GLY A 365 0.73 -12.70 5.25
N TRP A 366 -0.09 -13.36 4.42
CA TRP A 366 -0.46 -14.80 4.49
C TRP A 366 -1.17 -15.24 5.78
N ASN A 367 -1.54 -14.32 6.65
CA ASN A 367 -2.20 -14.63 7.90
C ASN A 367 -3.22 -13.54 8.26
N PRO A 368 -4.50 -13.71 7.92
CA PRO A 368 -5.54 -12.77 8.27
C PRO A 368 -5.63 -12.53 9.77
N THR A 369 -5.82 -11.27 10.15
CA THR A 369 -5.93 -10.81 11.52
C THR A 369 -7.17 -9.94 11.73
N ASP A 370 -7.39 -9.45 12.95
CA ASP A 370 -8.55 -8.63 13.28
C ASP A 370 -8.42 -7.20 12.74
N ILE A 371 -9.56 -6.55 12.53
CA ILE A 371 -9.69 -5.10 12.29
C ILE A 371 -10.44 -4.48 13.46
N PHE A 372 -10.07 -3.26 13.82
CA PHE A 372 -10.71 -2.54 14.91
C PHE A 372 -11.32 -1.23 14.40
N VAL A 373 -12.57 -0.96 14.74
CA VAL A 373 -13.27 0.25 14.32
C VAL A 373 -13.66 1.08 15.54
N ARG A 374 -13.41 2.39 15.47
CA ARG A 374 -13.91 3.37 16.42
C ARG A 374 -14.82 4.37 15.73
N THR A 375 -15.86 4.80 16.41
CA THR A 375 -16.69 5.93 16.01
C THR A 375 -16.53 7.07 16.99
N TYR A 376 -16.68 8.32 16.50
CA TYR A 376 -16.62 9.52 17.33
C TYR A 376 -17.74 10.48 16.95
N ASP A 377 -18.29 11.14 17.95
CA ASP A 377 -19.32 12.17 17.77
C ASP A 377 -18.78 13.38 16.99
N LYS A 378 -19.62 13.97 16.18
CA LYS A 378 -19.33 15.16 15.34
C LYS A 378 -18.79 16.38 16.09
N LYS A 379 -19.00 16.45 17.41
CA LYS A 379 -18.44 17.53 18.25
C LYS A 379 -16.93 17.44 18.42
N LYS A 380 -16.33 16.31 18.04
CA LYS A 380 -14.88 16.12 18.07
C LYS A 380 -14.30 16.70 16.76
N GLU A 381 -13.25 17.51 16.87
CA GLU A 381 -12.62 18.14 15.72
C GLU A 381 -11.28 17.44 15.40
N PHE A 382 -11.27 16.68 14.31
CA PHE A 382 -10.05 16.05 13.82
C PHE A 382 -9.37 16.95 12.78
N THR A 383 -8.11 17.28 13.00
CA THR A 383 -7.27 17.94 11.99
C THR A 383 -6.99 16.99 10.83
N LYS A 384 -7.12 17.48 9.58
CA LYS A 384 -6.77 16.71 8.39
C LYS A 384 -5.28 16.39 8.37
N SER A 385 -4.95 15.12 8.14
CA SER A 385 -3.58 14.63 8.09
C SER A 385 -3.49 13.36 7.24
N PHE A 386 -2.59 13.37 6.26
CA PHE A 386 -2.44 12.28 5.31
C PHE A 386 -0.99 11.79 5.31
N GLY A 387 -0.83 10.47 5.46
CA GLY A 387 0.43 9.78 5.35
C GLY A 387 0.58 9.14 3.97
N PHE A 388 1.82 8.97 3.57
CA PHE A 388 2.16 8.19 2.39
C PHE A 388 3.40 7.36 2.69
N ARG A 389 3.35 6.06 2.44
CA ARG A 389 4.49 5.16 2.56
C ARG A 389 4.93 4.67 1.19
N MET A 390 6.24 4.68 0.97
CA MET A 390 6.85 4.14 -0.25
C MET A 390 7.07 2.61 -0.16
N LYS A 391 7.09 2.07 1.06
CA LYS A 391 7.31 0.66 1.38
C LYS A 391 7.08 0.42 2.88
N THR A 392 6.93 -0.84 3.28
CA THR A 392 6.60 -1.24 4.66
C THR A 392 7.53 -0.74 5.75
N ASP A 393 8.82 -0.58 5.47
CA ASP A 393 9.84 -0.15 6.42
C ASP A 393 10.13 1.36 6.41
N SER A 394 9.43 2.14 5.57
CA SER A 394 9.62 3.59 5.51
C SER A 394 8.78 4.33 6.54
N GLU A 395 9.29 5.46 7.04
CA GLU A 395 8.50 6.38 7.84
C GLU A 395 7.40 7.05 7.01
N ASN A 396 6.29 7.41 7.67
CA ASN A 396 5.21 8.16 7.03
C ASN A 396 5.70 9.55 6.66
N LYS A 397 5.51 9.93 5.41
CA LYS A 397 5.50 11.33 5.02
C LYS A 397 4.08 11.86 5.24
N LEU A 398 3.87 12.58 6.34
CA LEU A 398 2.58 13.21 6.61
C LEU A 398 2.44 14.48 5.79
N THR A 399 1.38 14.55 4.98
CA THR A 399 0.97 15.79 4.30
C THR A 399 -0.14 16.45 5.10
N ARG A 400 0.01 17.74 5.39
CA ARG A 400 -0.87 18.49 6.27
C ARG A 400 -1.50 19.66 5.52
N ASN A 401 -2.67 20.09 5.97
CA ASN A 401 -3.22 21.35 5.57
C ASN A 401 -2.45 22.50 6.24
N THR A 402 -2.29 23.61 5.53
CA THR A 402 -1.79 24.85 6.12
C THR A 402 -2.89 25.55 6.91
N GLY A 403 -2.52 26.54 7.73
CA GLY A 403 -3.50 27.40 8.42
C GLY A 403 -4.38 28.21 7.46
N PHE A 404 -4.00 28.32 6.19
CA PHE A 404 -4.75 29.06 5.16
C PHE A 404 -5.70 28.17 4.34
N TYR A 405 -5.65 26.86 4.53
CA TYR A 405 -6.38 25.88 3.72
C TYR A 405 -7.89 26.17 3.62
N GLU A 406 -8.55 26.53 4.71
CA GLU A 406 -9.99 26.83 4.69
C GLU A 406 -10.36 27.99 3.75
N ARG A 407 -9.44 28.91 3.52
CA ARG A 407 -9.63 30.02 2.59
C ARG A 407 -9.24 29.67 1.17
N THR A 408 -8.08 29.03 0.99
CA THR A 408 -7.56 28.67 -0.33
C THR A 408 -8.42 27.60 -0.99
N SER A 409 -8.98 26.66 -0.24
CA SER A 409 -9.86 25.59 -0.76
C SER A 409 -11.17 26.08 -1.35
N LYS A 410 -11.60 27.30 -1.01
CA LYS A 410 -12.75 27.97 -1.63
C LYS A 410 -12.43 28.56 -3.01
N LEU A 411 -11.16 28.75 -3.31
CA LEU A 411 -10.68 29.46 -4.50
C LEU A 411 -10.08 28.51 -5.54
N THR A 412 -9.53 27.37 -5.14
CA THR A 412 -8.94 26.39 -6.03
C THR A 412 -9.16 24.97 -5.55
N ARG A 413 -9.12 24.03 -6.49
CA ARG A 413 -9.06 22.58 -6.26
C ARG A 413 -7.67 22.00 -6.55
N ASN A 414 -6.79 22.78 -7.17
CA ASN A 414 -5.49 22.34 -7.61
C ASN A 414 -4.46 22.57 -6.49
N TYR A 415 -4.03 21.46 -5.86
CA TYR A 415 -3.06 21.45 -4.78
C TYR A 415 -1.86 20.59 -5.13
N VAL A 416 -0.70 20.95 -4.59
CA VAL A 416 0.55 20.21 -4.72
C VAL A 416 1.13 19.95 -3.33
N ASP A 417 1.76 18.79 -3.15
CA ASP A 417 2.55 18.51 -1.95
C ASP A 417 3.85 19.31 -1.99
N ALA A 418 4.02 20.17 -1.00
CA ALA A 418 5.22 20.97 -0.81
C ALA A 418 5.77 20.74 0.60
N ARG A 419 6.79 19.86 0.71
CA ARG A 419 7.49 19.55 1.98
C ARG A 419 6.54 19.06 3.09
N GLY A 420 5.56 18.24 2.74
CA GLY A 420 4.57 17.71 3.67
C GLY A 420 3.39 18.64 3.98
N PHE A 421 3.18 19.66 3.16
CA PHE A 421 2.01 20.55 3.22
C PHE A 421 1.31 20.62 1.87
N TRP A 422 -0.01 20.70 1.89
CA TRP A 422 -0.81 20.94 0.71
C TRP A 422 -0.89 22.43 0.44
N LEU A 423 -0.25 22.87 -0.63
CA LEU A 423 -0.28 24.25 -1.11
C LEU A 423 -1.08 24.35 -2.40
N PRO A 424 -1.81 25.46 -2.63
CA PRO A 424 -2.39 25.73 -3.95
C PRO A 424 -1.30 25.75 -5.02
N ASN A 425 -1.50 24.97 -6.08
CA ASN A 425 -0.63 25.00 -7.26
C ASN A 425 -0.96 26.19 -8.16
N ASP A 426 -2.25 26.42 -8.36
CA ASP A 426 -2.78 27.59 -9.03
C ASP A 426 -4.23 27.88 -8.58
N TYR A 427 -4.74 29.02 -8.93
CA TYR A 427 -6.12 29.42 -8.68
C TYR A 427 -6.95 29.34 -9.97
N THR A 428 -7.71 28.28 -10.12
CA THR A 428 -8.41 27.83 -11.35
C THR A 428 -9.20 28.94 -12.07
N LYS A 429 -9.81 29.90 -11.32
CA LYS A 429 -10.57 31.01 -11.92
C LYS A 429 -9.70 32.08 -12.56
N HIS A 430 -8.47 32.22 -12.12
CA HIS A 430 -7.52 33.24 -12.59
C HIS A 430 -6.54 32.69 -13.61
N GLY A 431 -6.07 31.48 -13.38
CA GLY A 431 -5.06 30.81 -14.20
C GLY A 431 -3.66 31.40 -14.02
N VAL A 432 -2.67 30.60 -14.37
CA VAL A 432 -1.24 30.87 -14.12
C VAL A 432 -0.77 32.21 -14.72
N ILE A 433 -1.27 32.59 -15.90
CA ILE A 433 -0.86 33.83 -16.57
C ILE A 433 -1.32 35.06 -15.79
N ASN A 434 -2.57 35.06 -15.31
CA ASN A 434 -3.07 36.18 -14.54
C ASN A 434 -2.39 36.30 -13.17
N GLU A 435 -2.08 35.19 -12.53
CA GLU A 435 -1.31 35.14 -11.29
C GLU A 435 0.11 35.69 -11.50
N TYR A 436 0.78 35.27 -12.58
CA TYR A 436 2.07 35.81 -12.95
C TYR A 436 2.02 37.33 -13.18
N THR A 437 1.03 37.81 -13.97
CA THR A 437 0.86 39.22 -14.24
C THR A 437 0.56 40.03 -12.95
N ALA A 438 -0.26 39.47 -12.06
CA ALA A 438 -0.51 40.08 -10.75
C ALA A 438 0.78 40.18 -9.91
N CYS A 439 1.60 39.17 -9.93
CA CYS A 439 2.90 39.19 -9.25
C CYS A 439 3.85 40.25 -9.79
N ARG A 440 3.82 40.50 -11.12
CA ARG A 440 4.71 41.46 -11.78
C ARG A 440 4.23 42.91 -11.68
N GLU A 441 2.93 43.12 -11.73
CA GLU A 441 2.34 44.44 -11.94
C GLU A 441 1.43 44.92 -10.78
N LYS A 442 1.07 44.01 -9.85
CA LYS A 442 0.16 44.26 -8.75
C LYS A 442 0.73 43.74 -7.43
N ALA A 443 -0.07 42.97 -6.70
CA ALA A 443 0.33 42.30 -5.47
C ALA A 443 -0.26 40.88 -5.42
N VAL A 444 0.50 39.94 -4.80
CA VAL A 444 0.07 38.58 -4.52
C VAL A 444 0.31 38.24 -3.06
N VAL A 445 -0.44 37.24 -2.57
CA VAL A 445 -0.22 36.60 -1.26
C VAL A 445 0.21 35.18 -1.54
N ILE A 446 1.34 34.78 -0.95
CA ILE A 446 1.91 33.43 -1.11
C ILE A 446 1.90 32.73 0.25
N ASP A 447 1.38 31.47 0.27
CA ASP A 447 1.43 30.63 1.45
C ASP A 447 2.83 29.96 1.55
N LEU A 448 3.62 30.39 2.51
CA LEU A 448 4.95 29.88 2.80
C LEU A 448 4.99 28.95 4.03
N SER A 449 3.86 28.36 4.41
CA SER A 449 3.77 27.48 5.58
C SER A 449 4.66 26.24 5.45
N SER A 450 4.97 25.79 4.23
CA SER A 450 5.84 24.64 3.97
C SER A 450 7.33 24.92 4.23
N LEU A 451 7.74 26.19 4.31
CA LEU A 451 9.10 26.52 4.68
C LEU A 451 9.27 26.36 6.19
N ARG A 452 10.30 25.65 6.60
CA ARG A 452 10.62 25.48 8.02
C ARG A 452 11.14 26.77 8.63
N LYS A 453 10.77 27.03 9.88
CA LYS A 453 11.25 28.14 10.71
C LYS A 453 11.97 27.54 11.90
N PHE A 454 13.19 27.98 12.12
CA PHE A 454 14.01 27.57 13.26
C PHE A 454 14.30 28.81 14.11
N GLU A 455 14.06 28.69 15.38
CA GLU A 455 14.48 29.69 16.36
C GLU A 455 15.76 29.17 17.06
N ILE A 456 16.84 29.94 16.95
CA ILE A 456 18.15 29.60 17.53
C ILE A 456 18.38 30.56 18.68
N ILE A 457 18.38 30.04 19.90
CA ILE A 457 18.46 30.84 21.14
C ILE A 457 19.64 30.34 22.00
N GLY A 458 20.29 31.25 22.63
CA GLY A 458 21.37 30.97 23.58
C GLY A 458 22.58 31.90 23.43
N PRO A 459 23.51 31.89 24.37
CA PRO A 459 24.70 32.79 24.37
C PRO A 459 25.57 32.58 23.13
N ASP A 460 25.61 31.38 22.59
CA ASP A 460 26.47 31.01 21.45
C ASP A 460 25.68 30.93 20.11
N ALA A 461 24.45 31.42 20.07
CA ALA A 461 23.55 31.31 18.87
C ALA A 461 24.18 32.02 17.66
N GLU A 462 24.69 33.25 17.82
CA GLU A 462 25.36 34.00 16.77
C GLU A 462 26.60 33.26 16.26
N GLU A 463 27.43 32.70 17.17
CA GLU A 463 28.63 31.99 16.80
C GLU A 463 28.35 30.68 16.06
N LEU A 464 27.39 29.92 16.52
CA LEU A 464 26.92 28.71 15.85
C LEU A 464 26.43 29.03 14.42
N MET A 465 25.60 30.03 14.25
CA MET A 465 25.08 30.42 12.95
C MET A 465 26.17 30.97 12.03
N ASN A 466 27.12 31.72 12.58
CA ASN A 466 28.27 32.21 11.82
C ASN A 466 29.23 31.09 11.38
N TYR A 467 29.30 30.00 12.13
CA TYR A 467 30.09 28.82 11.81
C TYR A 467 29.42 27.95 10.72
N THR A 468 28.08 27.81 10.78
CA THR A 468 27.33 26.89 9.92
C THR A 468 26.89 27.50 8.58
N LEU A 469 26.85 28.83 8.47
CA LEU A 469 26.40 29.53 7.27
C LEU A 469 27.59 30.08 6.47
N THR A 470 27.39 30.23 5.16
CA THR A 470 28.39 30.84 4.27
C THR A 470 28.45 32.37 4.36
N ARG A 471 27.53 32.99 5.11
CA ARG A 471 27.50 34.45 5.38
C ARG A 471 28.15 34.77 6.72
N ASN A 472 28.76 35.97 6.80
CA ASN A 472 29.23 36.50 8.07
C ASN A 472 28.02 37.06 8.86
N VAL A 473 27.53 36.25 9.80
CA VAL A 473 26.36 36.57 10.63
C VAL A 473 26.65 37.75 11.57
N LYS A 474 27.88 37.90 12.03
CA LYS A 474 28.32 38.99 12.92
C LYS A 474 28.20 40.40 12.31
N LYS A 475 27.99 40.49 10.98
CA LYS A 475 27.75 41.76 10.29
C LYS A 475 26.25 42.05 10.11
N LEU A 476 25.37 41.15 10.53
CA LEU A 476 23.94 41.33 10.42
C LEU A 476 23.42 42.18 11.56
N SER A 477 22.76 43.28 11.25
CA SER A 477 22.14 44.10 12.27
C SER A 477 20.75 43.57 12.62
N VAL A 478 20.30 43.80 13.84
CA VAL A 478 18.94 43.44 14.27
C VAL A 478 17.89 44.01 13.30
N GLY A 479 16.98 43.18 12.85
CA GLY A 479 15.96 43.49 11.88
C GLY A 479 16.38 43.46 10.40
N GLN A 480 17.64 43.09 10.12
CA GLN A 480 18.08 42.78 8.76
C GLN A 480 17.86 41.31 8.43
N ILE A 481 17.55 41.05 7.16
CA ILE A 481 17.40 39.69 6.62
C ILE A 481 18.51 39.45 5.59
N VAL A 482 19.18 38.31 5.67
CA VAL A 482 20.18 37.90 4.70
C VAL A 482 19.89 36.47 4.21
N TYR A 483 20.02 36.27 2.93
CA TYR A 483 19.99 34.93 2.33
C TYR A 483 21.37 34.29 2.42
N SER A 484 21.42 33.01 2.80
CA SER A 484 22.66 32.25 2.94
C SER A 484 22.46 30.80 2.50
N ALA A 485 23.50 30.23 1.92
CA ALA A 485 23.60 28.79 1.68
C ALA A 485 24.24 28.08 2.86
N MET A 486 23.88 26.82 3.02
CA MET A 486 24.56 25.82 3.86
C MET A 486 25.23 24.84 2.91
N CYS A 487 26.53 24.60 3.10
CA CYS A 487 27.30 23.79 2.17
C CYS A 487 27.95 22.59 2.84
N TYR A 488 28.12 21.53 2.06
CA TYR A 488 29.03 20.44 2.40
C TYR A 488 30.50 20.91 2.30
N GLU A 489 31.42 20.11 2.83
CA GLU A 489 32.89 20.39 2.77
C GLU A 489 33.41 20.56 1.35
N ASN A 490 32.80 19.91 0.37
CA ASN A 490 33.16 20.01 -1.05
C ASN A 490 32.57 21.25 -1.75
N GLY A 491 31.86 22.13 -1.02
CA GLY A 491 31.25 23.34 -1.53
C GLY A 491 29.88 23.17 -2.20
N MET A 492 29.36 21.94 -2.32
CA MET A 492 28.00 21.73 -2.82
C MET A 492 26.99 22.21 -1.79
N MET A 493 25.91 22.84 -2.25
CA MET A 493 24.84 23.34 -1.41
C MET A 493 24.05 22.17 -0.82
N PHE A 494 23.96 22.13 0.51
CA PHE A 494 23.16 21.19 1.27
C PHE A 494 21.71 21.68 1.43
N ASP A 495 21.58 22.94 1.83
CA ASP A 495 20.30 23.64 1.99
C ASP A 495 20.52 25.14 1.87
N ASP A 496 19.44 25.91 1.86
CA ASP A 496 19.47 27.36 1.81
C ASP A 496 18.37 27.97 2.68
N GLY A 497 18.53 29.24 3.01
CA GLY A 497 17.53 29.92 3.81
C GLY A 497 17.80 31.40 4.04
N THR A 498 16.89 32.03 4.74
CA THR A 498 17.04 33.40 5.22
C THR A 498 17.28 33.42 6.72
N LEU A 499 18.26 34.20 7.13
CA LEU A 499 18.56 34.49 8.52
C LEU A 499 18.12 35.91 8.83
N LEU A 500 17.43 36.10 9.93
CA LEU A 500 16.99 37.39 10.41
C LEU A 500 17.26 37.56 11.93
#